data_686e57b2758497d1a3d6d2cdca1c553a
#
_entry.id   686e57b2758497d1a3d6d2cdca1c553a
#
_cell.length_a   1.000
_cell.length_b   1.000
_cell.length_c   1.000
_cell.angle_alpha   90.00
_cell.angle_beta   90.00
_cell.angle_gamma   90.00
#
_symmetry.space_group_name_H-M   'P 1'
#
loop_
_entity.id
_entity.type
_entity.pdbx_description
1 polymer ?
#
loop_
_entity_poly.entity_id
_entity_poly.type
_entity_poly.pdbx_seq_one_letter_code
_entity_poly.pdbx_strand_id
1 'polypeptide(L)'
;MIESQMNRRTLLAAVAATATIPIARGVTVHQPANKAQRKETDMTSVTFTKTAPPEWLLAFWREIDDKTWGKGFDCFTETAIANLGVGDWHGREAIRANLRAFVDKGFTAHHDVVEFWDGGAIKVFRGFVTMTPNDPSQKTVRPAMTHFFYMDEVEPSKVAHWYGSVGPVAF
;
A
#
# COMPACT_ATOMS: atom_id res chain seq x y z
N MET A 1 -32.27 -31.45 -0.76
CA MET A 1 -31.29 -31.23 -1.80
C MET A 1 -31.80 -30.09 -2.67
N ILE A 2 -31.31 -28.89 -2.45
CA ILE A 2 -31.56 -27.72 -3.30
C ILE A 2 -30.19 -27.07 -3.46
N GLU A 3 -29.59 -27.30 -4.63
CA GLU A 3 -28.35 -26.67 -5.07
C GLU A 3 -28.61 -25.19 -5.37
N SER A 4 -27.99 -24.31 -4.60
CA SER A 4 -27.92 -22.89 -4.92
C SER A 4 -26.71 -22.64 -5.82
N GLN A 5 -26.95 -22.64 -7.14
CA GLN A 5 -25.96 -22.15 -8.10
C GLN A 5 -25.85 -20.63 -7.98
N MET A 6 -24.79 -20.15 -7.38
CA MET A 6 -24.45 -18.75 -7.30
C MET A 6 -23.82 -18.29 -8.63
N ASN A 7 -24.55 -17.48 -9.35
CA ASN A 7 -24.31 -17.02 -10.71
C ASN A 7 -23.08 -16.08 -10.79
N ARG A 8 -22.00 -16.53 -11.45
CA ARG A 8 -20.71 -15.80 -11.63
C ARG A 8 -20.74 -14.75 -12.75
N ARG A 9 -21.87 -14.09 -13.01
CA ARG A 9 -22.00 -13.15 -14.15
C ARG A 9 -22.61 -11.81 -13.75
N THR A 10 -22.06 -11.12 -12.75
CA THR A 10 -22.48 -9.74 -12.51
C THR A 10 -21.34 -8.90 -11.92
N LEU A 11 -20.28 -8.72 -12.70
CA LEU A 11 -19.24 -7.72 -12.36
C LEU A 11 -18.47 -7.29 -13.61
N LEU A 12 -19.20 -6.83 -14.65
CA LEU A 12 -18.59 -6.13 -15.79
C LEU A 12 -19.70 -5.37 -16.55
N ALA A 13 -20.22 -4.31 -15.95
CA ALA A 13 -20.96 -3.25 -16.64
C ALA A 13 -21.04 -2.00 -15.73
N ALA A 14 -20.04 -1.17 -15.80
CA ALA A 14 -20.11 0.23 -15.35
C ALA A 14 -19.24 1.02 -16.33
N VAL A 15 -19.85 1.54 -17.31
CA VAL A 15 -20.31 2.90 -17.52
C VAL A 15 -19.32 3.73 -18.31
N ALA A 16 -19.54 3.80 -19.61
CA ALA A 16 -19.22 4.97 -20.41
C ALA A 16 -20.47 5.86 -20.45
N ALA A 17 -20.58 6.82 -19.56
CA ALA A 17 -21.53 7.92 -19.65
C ALA A 17 -20.80 9.14 -20.19
N THR A 18 -20.91 9.38 -21.50
CA THR A 18 -20.55 10.63 -22.15
C THR A 18 -21.59 11.68 -21.77
N ALA A 19 -21.27 12.55 -20.83
CA ALA A 19 -22.07 13.75 -20.54
C ALA A 19 -21.67 14.86 -21.52
N THR A 20 -22.54 15.15 -22.50
CA THR A 20 -22.44 16.33 -23.35
C THR A 20 -22.94 17.55 -22.58
N ILE A 21 -22.03 18.48 -22.23
CA ILE A 21 -22.36 19.74 -21.57
C ILE A 21 -22.66 20.79 -22.66
N PRO A 22 -23.81 21.47 -22.63
CA PRO A 22 -24.09 22.55 -23.59
C PRO A 22 -23.28 23.81 -23.20
N ILE A 23 -22.60 24.38 -24.18
CA ILE A 23 -21.87 25.63 -24.06
C ILE A 23 -22.88 26.77 -23.97
N ALA A 24 -23.05 27.37 -22.79
CA ALA A 24 -23.75 28.62 -22.61
C ALA A 24 -22.79 29.80 -22.84
N ARG A 25 -23.16 30.68 -23.77
CA ARG A 25 -22.43 31.91 -24.11
C ARG A 25 -22.50 32.94 -22.97
N GLY A 26 -21.34 33.46 -22.59
CA GLY A 26 -21.09 34.87 -22.28
C GLY A 26 -21.74 35.44 -21.02
N VAL A 27 -21.00 35.40 -19.90
CA VAL A 27 -21.04 36.43 -18.87
C VAL A 27 -19.60 36.79 -18.51
N THR A 28 -19.17 38.00 -18.92
CA THR A 28 -17.87 38.55 -18.53
C THR A 28 -18.00 39.06 -17.09
N VAL A 29 -17.62 38.27 -16.13
CA VAL A 29 -17.47 38.70 -14.74
C VAL A 29 -16.04 39.23 -14.58
N HIS A 30 -15.92 40.52 -14.36
CA HIS A 30 -14.67 41.16 -13.95
C HIS A 30 -14.32 40.65 -12.55
N GLN A 31 -13.38 39.73 -12.46
CA GLN A 31 -12.81 39.27 -11.20
C GLN A 31 -11.62 40.18 -10.86
N PRO A 32 -11.60 40.81 -9.67
CA PRO A 32 -10.45 41.61 -9.26
C PRO A 32 -9.26 40.67 -9.10
N ALA A 33 -8.12 41.06 -9.69
CA ALA A 33 -6.87 40.32 -9.63
C ALA A 33 -6.36 40.25 -8.21
N ASN A 34 -6.74 39.19 -7.50
CA ASN A 34 -6.12 38.80 -6.25
C ASN A 34 -4.84 38.04 -6.61
N LYS A 35 -3.73 38.74 -6.73
CA LYS A 35 -2.38 38.19 -6.78
C LYS A 35 -2.06 37.60 -5.41
N ALA A 36 -2.73 36.51 -5.03
CA ALA A 36 -2.17 35.58 -4.07
C ALA A 36 -0.96 34.95 -4.75
N GLN A 37 0.22 35.44 -4.44
CA GLN A 37 1.49 34.80 -4.75
C GLN A 37 1.38 33.38 -4.19
N ARG A 38 1.06 32.44 -5.09
CA ARG A 38 1.25 31.01 -4.82
C ARG A 38 2.76 30.88 -4.62
N LYS A 39 3.16 30.77 -3.34
CA LYS A 39 4.52 30.43 -2.98
C LYS A 39 4.79 29.13 -3.73
N GLU A 40 5.62 29.19 -4.78
CA GLU A 40 6.15 28.01 -5.43
C GLU A 40 6.77 27.21 -4.29
N THR A 41 6.11 26.11 -3.91
CA THR A 41 6.67 25.16 -2.95
C THR A 41 7.87 24.60 -3.68
N ASP A 42 9.05 24.96 -3.22
CA ASP A 42 10.33 24.43 -3.67
C ASP A 42 10.19 22.91 -3.65
N MET A 43 10.04 22.31 -4.83
CA MET A 43 9.97 20.86 -4.96
C MET A 43 11.38 20.36 -4.70
N THR A 44 11.68 20.16 -3.42
CA THR A 44 12.93 19.56 -3.00
C THR A 44 13.05 18.22 -3.71
N SER A 45 14.00 18.11 -4.62
CA SER A 45 14.25 16.86 -5.34
C SER A 45 14.69 15.79 -4.36
N VAL A 46 13.90 14.71 -4.24
CA VAL A 46 14.28 13.57 -3.42
C VAL A 46 15.27 12.71 -4.21
N THR A 47 16.47 12.54 -3.67
CA THR A 47 17.48 11.64 -4.26
C THR A 47 17.39 10.29 -3.56
N PHE A 48 17.16 9.24 -4.32
CA PHE A 48 17.17 7.87 -3.82
C PHE A 48 18.51 7.21 -4.01
N THR A 49 19.04 6.59 -2.96
CA THR A 49 20.25 5.79 -2.99
C THR A 49 19.91 4.32 -2.76
N LYS A 50 20.35 3.44 -3.66
CA LYS A 50 20.22 1.99 -3.46
C LYS A 50 21.14 1.55 -2.36
N THR A 51 20.60 0.90 -1.32
CA THR A 51 21.35 0.41 -0.16
C THR A 51 20.97 -1.02 0.17
N ALA A 52 21.70 -1.63 1.12
CA ALA A 52 21.22 -2.87 1.73
C ALA A 52 19.91 -2.60 2.50
N PRO A 53 18.97 -3.57 2.52
CA PRO A 53 17.76 -3.46 3.32
C PRO A 53 18.12 -3.26 4.80
N PRO A 54 17.49 -2.31 5.50
CA PRO A 54 17.75 -2.09 6.93
C PRO A 54 17.16 -3.22 7.78
N GLU A 55 17.76 -3.48 8.94
CA GLU A 55 17.34 -4.58 9.83
C GLU A 55 15.88 -4.44 10.29
N TRP A 56 15.36 -3.22 10.50
CA TRP A 56 13.96 -3.05 10.88
C TRP A 56 12.98 -3.59 9.82
N LEU A 57 13.33 -3.44 8.52
CA LEU A 57 12.51 -3.96 7.42
C LEU A 57 12.55 -5.48 7.37
N LEU A 58 13.73 -6.06 7.52
CA LEU A 58 13.91 -7.51 7.54
C LEU A 58 13.23 -8.13 8.77
N ALA A 59 13.33 -7.49 9.94
CA ALA A 59 12.64 -7.94 11.15
C ALA A 59 11.11 -7.88 10.98
N PHE A 60 10.59 -6.81 10.36
CA PHE A 60 9.17 -6.68 10.08
C PHE A 60 8.64 -7.80 9.16
N TRP A 61 9.34 -8.10 8.06
CA TRP A 61 8.92 -9.18 7.16
C TRP A 61 9.03 -10.57 7.81
N ARG A 62 10.06 -10.82 8.61
CA ARG A 62 10.17 -12.07 9.39
C ARG A 62 8.98 -12.32 10.32
N GLU A 63 8.46 -11.28 10.97
CA GLU A 63 7.26 -11.41 11.83
C GLU A 63 6.04 -11.92 11.07
N ILE A 64 5.91 -11.53 9.79
CA ILE A 64 4.82 -11.97 8.93
C ILE A 64 5.07 -13.39 8.41
N ASP A 65 6.28 -13.66 7.94
CA ASP A 65 6.67 -14.94 7.37
C ASP A 65 6.59 -16.07 8.43
N ASP A 66 7.10 -15.80 9.64
CA ASP A 66 7.08 -16.73 10.76
C ASP A 66 5.77 -16.69 11.57
N LYS A 67 4.84 -15.78 11.22
CA LYS A 67 3.55 -15.56 11.91
C LYS A 67 3.71 -15.30 13.42
N THR A 68 4.78 -14.60 13.82
CA THR A 68 5.07 -14.29 15.23
C THR A 68 4.36 -13.04 15.71
N TRP A 69 4.13 -12.06 14.81
CA TRP A 69 3.36 -10.83 15.04
C TRP A 69 3.85 -9.99 16.22
N GLY A 70 5.15 -9.97 16.43
CA GLY A 70 5.80 -9.39 17.62
C GLY A 70 6.45 -8.03 17.37
N LYS A 71 7.70 -7.89 17.83
CA LYS A 71 8.44 -6.63 17.89
C LYS A 71 8.83 -6.03 16.54
N GLY A 72 8.81 -6.79 15.46
CA GLY A 72 9.05 -6.27 14.11
C GLY A 72 8.10 -5.13 13.73
N PHE A 73 6.89 -5.10 14.32
CA PHE A 73 5.93 -4.01 14.14
C PHE A 73 6.29 -2.73 14.91
N ASP A 74 7.27 -2.75 15.79
CA ASP A 74 7.73 -1.56 16.50
C ASP A 74 8.44 -0.55 15.59
N CYS A 75 8.71 -0.92 14.34
CA CYS A 75 9.14 0.02 13.30
C CYS A 75 8.08 1.06 12.92
N PHE A 76 6.81 0.86 13.26
CA PHE A 76 5.73 1.82 13.03
C PHE A 76 5.53 2.75 14.23
N THR A 77 5.09 4.00 13.97
CA THR A 77 4.56 4.86 15.04
C THR A 77 3.25 4.29 15.58
N GLU A 78 2.82 4.71 16.75
CA GLU A 78 1.53 4.28 17.32
C GLU A 78 0.33 4.69 16.45
N THR A 79 0.46 5.82 15.76
CA THR A 79 -0.58 6.40 14.88
C THR A 79 -0.37 6.11 13.41
N ALA A 80 0.56 5.22 13.06
CA ALA A 80 0.90 4.90 11.66
C ALA A 80 -0.34 4.52 10.83
N ILE A 81 -0.29 4.83 9.55
CA ILE A 81 -1.33 4.47 8.58
C ILE A 81 -0.75 3.50 7.56
N ALA A 82 -1.48 2.43 7.25
CA ALA A 82 -1.13 1.51 6.17
C ALA A 82 -2.26 1.40 5.15
N ASN A 83 -1.93 1.61 3.88
CA ASN A 83 -2.82 1.38 2.75
C ASN A 83 -2.18 0.37 1.80
N LEU A 84 -2.75 -0.82 1.74
CA LEU A 84 -2.21 -1.97 1.01
C LEU A 84 -3.11 -2.43 -0.14
N GLY A 85 -4.13 -1.64 -0.49
CA GLY A 85 -5.11 -2.01 -1.51
C GLY A 85 -6.15 -3.04 -1.02
N VAL A 86 -5.88 -3.75 0.06
CA VAL A 86 -6.82 -4.67 0.74
C VAL A 86 -7.45 -4.05 1.98
N GLY A 87 -6.96 -2.90 2.41
CA GLY A 87 -7.48 -2.16 3.55
C GLY A 87 -6.72 -0.87 3.79
N ASP A 88 -7.34 0.02 4.54
CA ASP A 88 -6.80 1.27 5.06
C ASP A 88 -6.84 1.18 6.60
N TRP A 89 -5.69 0.98 7.22
CA TRP A 89 -5.58 0.65 8.63
C TRP A 89 -4.86 1.75 9.39
N HIS A 90 -5.45 2.20 10.49
CA HIS A 90 -4.99 3.31 11.31
C HIS A 90 -4.52 2.84 12.68
N GLY A 91 -3.26 3.08 13.00
CA GLY A 91 -2.58 2.68 14.22
C GLY A 91 -1.81 1.37 14.09
N ARG A 92 -0.63 1.30 14.73
CA ARG A 92 0.27 0.14 14.70
C ARG A 92 -0.42 -1.17 15.07
N GLU A 93 -1.24 -1.17 16.12
CA GLU A 93 -1.94 -2.37 16.55
C GLU A 93 -3.03 -2.80 15.56
N ALA A 94 -3.72 -1.84 14.93
CA ALA A 94 -4.68 -2.14 13.88
C ALA A 94 -4.00 -2.71 12.63
N ILE A 95 -2.83 -2.18 12.26
CA ILE A 95 -2.00 -2.70 11.16
C ILE A 95 -1.62 -4.17 11.44
N ARG A 96 -1.08 -4.44 12.65
CA ARG A 96 -0.71 -5.79 13.08
C ARG A 96 -1.89 -6.75 13.05
N ALA A 97 -3.01 -6.37 13.66
CA ALA A 97 -4.18 -7.23 13.80
C ALA A 97 -4.84 -7.55 12.45
N ASN A 98 -4.99 -6.54 11.58
CA ASN A 98 -5.63 -6.73 10.28
C ASN A 98 -4.73 -7.51 9.32
N LEU A 99 -3.42 -7.25 9.32
CA LEU A 99 -2.48 -7.99 8.50
C LEU A 99 -2.41 -9.46 8.94
N ARG A 100 -2.38 -9.71 10.26
CA ARG A 100 -2.48 -11.06 10.82
C ARG A 100 -3.75 -11.77 10.34
N ALA A 101 -4.90 -11.13 10.49
CA ALA A 101 -6.17 -11.71 10.07
C ALA A 101 -6.21 -12.02 8.57
N PHE A 102 -5.59 -11.17 7.74
CA PHE A 102 -5.49 -11.37 6.31
C PHE A 102 -4.60 -12.58 5.96
N VAL A 103 -3.40 -12.66 6.54
CA VAL A 103 -2.44 -13.74 6.25
C VAL A 103 -2.90 -15.07 6.84
N ASP A 104 -3.30 -15.10 8.11
CA ASP A 104 -3.66 -16.36 8.81
C ASP A 104 -4.86 -17.05 8.19
N LYS A 105 -5.78 -16.26 7.60
CA LYS A 105 -6.98 -16.78 6.95
C LYS A 105 -6.71 -17.49 5.63
N GLY A 106 -5.71 -17.06 4.87
CA GLY A 106 -5.59 -17.42 3.47
C GLY A 106 -4.35 -18.20 3.08
N PHE A 107 -3.17 -17.90 3.66
CA PHE A 107 -1.90 -18.42 3.14
C PHE A 107 -0.76 -18.31 4.14
N THR A 108 0.39 -18.91 3.79
CA THR A 108 1.70 -18.57 4.34
C THR A 108 2.43 -17.65 3.36
N ALA A 109 3.21 -16.71 3.87
CA ALA A 109 3.99 -15.78 3.09
C ALA A 109 5.50 -16.01 3.28
N HIS A 110 6.28 -15.70 2.26
CA HIS A 110 7.73 -15.56 2.36
C HIS A 110 8.16 -14.37 1.51
N HIS A 111 8.80 -13.39 2.14
CA HIS A 111 9.18 -12.13 1.54
C HIS A 111 10.64 -12.11 1.09
N ASP A 112 10.86 -11.95 -0.21
CA ASP A 112 12.19 -11.76 -0.81
C ASP A 112 12.43 -10.27 -1.06
N VAL A 113 13.31 -9.65 -0.27
CA VAL A 113 13.74 -8.25 -0.48
C VAL A 113 14.82 -8.22 -1.55
N VAL A 114 14.50 -7.68 -2.73
CA VAL A 114 15.44 -7.62 -3.86
C VAL A 114 16.17 -6.28 -3.91
N GLU A 115 15.46 -5.20 -3.68
CA GLU A 115 16.01 -3.85 -3.74
C GLU A 115 15.43 -2.99 -2.62
N PHE A 116 16.29 -2.17 -2.06
CA PHE A 116 15.90 -1.13 -1.12
C PHE A 116 16.55 0.19 -1.52
N TRP A 117 15.75 1.25 -1.51
CA TRP A 117 16.14 2.60 -1.90
C TRP A 117 15.85 3.56 -0.77
N ASP A 118 16.88 4.25 -0.31
CA ASP A 118 16.79 5.26 0.73
C ASP A 118 16.70 6.66 0.10
N GLY A 119 15.59 7.35 0.32
CA GLY A 119 15.34 8.74 -0.07
C GLY A 119 15.19 9.66 1.14
N GLY A 120 15.80 9.32 2.29
CA GLY A 120 15.64 10.08 3.53
C GLY A 120 14.26 9.84 4.17
N ALA A 121 13.34 10.78 4.03
CA ALA A 121 11.99 10.66 4.57
C ALA A 121 11.14 9.59 3.87
N ILE A 122 11.53 9.13 2.67
CA ILE A 122 10.81 8.11 1.92
C ILE A 122 11.75 6.93 1.66
N LYS A 123 11.31 5.74 2.01
CA LYS A 123 12.02 4.49 1.70
C LYS A 123 11.19 3.69 0.71
N VAL A 124 11.85 3.05 -0.25
CA VAL A 124 11.20 2.20 -1.25
C VAL A 124 11.78 0.81 -1.16
N PHE A 125 10.91 -0.16 -1.04
CA PHE A 125 11.23 -1.58 -1.11
C PHE A 125 10.63 -2.18 -2.37
N ARG A 126 11.40 -2.99 -3.06
CA ARG A 126 10.94 -3.84 -4.16
C ARG A 126 11.39 -5.27 -3.95
N GLY A 127 10.50 -6.21 -4.22
CA GLY A 127 10.79 -7.62 -4.06
C GLY A 127 9.67 -8.52 -4.55
N PHE A 128 9.58 -9.69 -3.96
CA PHE A 128 8.53 -10.67 -4.24
C PHE A 128 7.97 -11.19 -2.92
N VAL A 129 6.73 -11.64 -2.96
CA VAL A 129 6.15 -12.46 -1.90
C VAL A 129 5.74 -13.80 -2.49
N THR A 130 6.26 -14.89 -1.93
CA THR A 130 5.77 -16.23 -2.22
C THR A 130 4.59 -16.50 -1.29
N MET A 131 3.41 -16.68 -1.87
CA MET A 131 2.17 -16.94 -1.13
C MET A 131 1.74 -18.39 -1.41
N THR A 132 1.73 -19.21 -0.35
CA THR A 132 1.28 -20.60 -0.42
C THR A 132 -0.09 -20.68 0.26
N PRO A 133 -1.18 -20.88 -0.51
CA PRO A 133 -2.52 -20.97 0.05
C PRO A 133 -2.67 -22.09 1.07
N ASN A 134 -3.52 -21.86 2.08
CA ASN A 134 -3.89 -22.90 3.06
C ASN A 134 -4.72 -24.02 2.44
N ASP A 135 -5.42 -23.72 1.34
CA ASP A 135 -6.14 -24.71 0.53
C ASP A 135 -5.16 -25.38 -0.44
N PRO A 136 -4.89 -26.71 -0.30
CA PRO A 136 -3.93 -27.44 -1.13
C PRO A 136 -4.38 -27.58 -2.60
N SER A 137 -5.63 -27.27 -2.92
CA SER A 137 -6.12 -27.25 -4.31
C SER A 137 -5.69 -26.00 -5.08
N GLN A 138 -5.26 -24.98 -4.39
CA GLN A 138 -4.81 -23.72 -4.95
C GLN A 138 -3.28 -23.74 -5.16
N LYS A 139 -2.83 -22.99 -6.17
CA LYS A 139 -1.40 -22.94 -6.52
C LYS A 139 -0.68 -21.88 -5.72
N THR A 140 0.55 -22.18 -5.32
CA THR A 140 1.50 -21.18 -4.84
C THR A 140 1.76 -20.15 -5.92
N VAL A 141 1.74 -18.87 -5.56
CA VAL A 141 2.00 -17.72 -6.43
C VAL A 141 3.16 -16.90 -5.89
N ARG A 142 3.85 -16.16 -6.76
CA ARG A 142 4.99 -15.31 -6.39
C ARG A 142 4.91 -13.96 -7.10
N PRO A 143 3.95 -13.10 -6.72
CA PRO A 143 3.82 -11.76 -7.30
C PRO A 143 4.97 -10.84 -6.88
N ALA A 144 5.26 -9.86 -7.75
CA ALA A 144 6.13 -8.75 -7.40
C ALA A 144 5.45 -7.80 -6.42
N MET A 145 6.23 -7.18 -5.56
CA MET A 145 5.76 -6.17 -4.61
C MET A 145 6.58 -4.90 -4.71
N THR A 146 5.93 -3.78 -4.46
CA THR A 146 6.58 -2.50 -4.24
C THR A 146 5.90 -1.80 -3.07
N HIS A 147 6.69 -1.37 -2.08
CA HIS A 147 6.20 -0.68 -0.91
C HIS A 147 6.93 0.64 -0.71
N PHE A 148 6.19 1.64 -0.26
CA PHE A 148 6.68 2.94 0.13
C PHE A 148 6.48 3.11 1.63
N PHE A 149 7.54 3.45 2.33
CA PHE A 149 7.51 3.77 3.75
C PHE A 149 7.87 5.24 3.92
N TYR A 150 6.93 6.02 4.44
CA TYR A 150 7.15 7.41 4.81
C TYR A 150 7.53 7.44 6.27
N MET A 151 8.72 7.93 6.54
CA MET A 151 9.26 8.02 7.90
C MET A 151 8.59 9.17 8.64
N ASP A 152 8.44 9.03 9.93
CA ASP A 152 7.88 10.06 10.80
C ASP A 152 8.84 11.25 10.94
N GLU A 153 8.30 12.47 10.97
CA GLU A 153 9.12 13.69 11.09
C GLU A 153 9.69 13.90 12.49
N VAL A 154 8.99 13.41 13.53
CA VAL A 154 9.37 13.54 14.93
C VAL A 154 10.23 12.36 15.38
N GLU A 155 9.88 11.16 14.93
CA GLU A 155 10.60 9.91 15.16
C GLU A 155 11.15 9.34 13.84
N PRO A 156 12.24 9.90 13.26
CA PRO A 156 12.71 9.54 11.90
C PRO A 156 13.14 8.08 11.71
N SER A 157 13.25 7.32 12.80
CA SER A 157 13.49 5.87 12.78
C SER A 157 12.19 5.04 12.67
N LYS A 158 11.03 5.69 12.69
CA LYS A 158 9.71 5.06 12.65
C LYS A 158 9.00 5.36 11.35
N VAL A 159 8.15 4.43 10.93
CA VAL A 159 7.27 4.57 9.77
C VAL A 159 5.95 5.21 10.22
N ALA A 160 5.59 6.34 9.62
CA ALA A 160 4.30 7.00 9.82
C ALA A 160 3.25 6.54 8.79
N HIS A 161 3.66 6.30 7.53
CA HIS A 161 2.75 5.82 6.49
C HIS A 161 3.39 4.69 5.69
N TRP A 162 2.61 3.66 5.42
CA TRP A 162 3.00 2.52 4.62
C TRP A 162 2.02 2.31 3.47
N TYR A 163 2.50 2.44 2.24
CA TYR A 163 1.74 2.14 1.04
C TYR A 163 2.34 0.92 0.35
N GLY A 164 1.52 -0.05 0.00
CA GLY A 164 1.97 -1.27 -0.64
C GLY A 164 1.14 -1.63 -1.86
N SER A 165 1.83 -2.13 -2.89
CA SER A 165 1.23 -2.73 -4.07
C SER A 165 1.82 -4.11 -4.26
N VAL A 166 0.94 -5.10 -4.41
CA VAL A 166 1.28 -6.46 -4.82
C VAL A 166 0.75 -6.65 -6.23
N GLY A 167 1.58 -7.16 -7.13
CA GLY A 167 1.19 -7.42 -8.52
C GLY A 167 -0.02 -8.36 -8.62
N PRO A 168 -0.56 -8.57 -9.83
CA PRO A 168 -1.77 -9.36 -9.99
C PRO A 168 -1.57 -10.76 -9.41
N VAL A 169 -2.43 -11.11 -8.45
CA VAL A 169 -2.49 -12.43 -7.84
C VAL A 169 -3.69 -13.14 -8.46
N ALA A 170 -3.42 -14.13 -9.31
CA ALA A 170 -4.44 -15.05 -9.82
C ALA A 170 -4.38 -16.31 -8.95
N PHE A 171 -5.36 -16.45 -8.07
CA PHE A 171 -5.59 -17.69 -7.34
C PHE A 171 -6.47 -18.64 -8.16
#